data_c64595914205a36a46b70d9bb0a73d00
#
_entry.id   c64595914205a36a46b70d9bb0a73d00
#
_cell.length_a   1.000
_cell.length_b   1.000
_cell.length_c   1.000
_cell.angle_alpha   90.00
_cell.angle_beta   90.00
_cell.angle_gamma   90.00
#
_symmetry.space_group_name_H-M   'P 1'
#
loop_
_entity.id
_entity.type
_entity.pdbx_description
1 polymer ?
#
loop_
_entity_poly.entity_id
_entity_poly.type
_entity_poly.pdbx_seq_one_letter_code
_entity_poly.pdbx_strand_id
1 'polypeptide(L)'
;MXXALFXYPKNAEFGRIVAKSKIFERVKPNRXLQXAFASQVKKIVWRYKLSPKTINLAETDKLKEIEIFELPLKTSLKKEQFDTKILHCIDKAIGHPIVFHLTHADRIKVVATYKRPSEADANKWVVDNEYFETDWLPEKSVRQNLPVVLNLSGLYETILRELIPLDSRKDESLDAHIERMGQVLAKRREYGKLETRMSKEKQYNRKVEMNAGLRKLQTEIERLKA
;
A
#
# COMPACT_ATOMS: atom_id res chain seq x y z
N MET A 1 -5.08 3.65 -16.81
CA MET A 1 -5.36 2.35 -16.17
C MET A 1 -5.89 2.50 -14.76
N UNK A 2 -6.88 1.93 -14.28
CA UNK A 2 -7.31 2.06 -13.33
C UNK A 2 -6.92 1.40 -12.54
N UNK A 3 -6.15 1.45 -12.19
CA UNK A 3 -5.59 0.89 -11.51
C UNK A 3 -6.31 0.19 -10.65
N ALA A 4 -6.30 0.14 -9.69
CA ALA A 4 -6.99 -0.61 -8.65
C ALA A 4 -8.25 0.12 -8.14
N LEU A 5 -8.89 0.82 -9.01
CA LEU A 5 -10.09 1.58 -8.65
C LEU A 5 -11.33 0.79 -9.07
N PHE A 6 -12.00 0.17 -8.10
CA PHE A 6 -13.08 -0.78 -8.36
C PHE A 6 -14.43 -0.31 -7.90
N UNK A 7 -15.39 -0.81 -8.37
CA UNK A 7 -16.58 -0.56 -8.03
C UNK A 7 -16.95 -1.56 -7.12
N TYR A 8 -17.19 -1.27 -5.99
CA TYR A 8 -17.61 -2.21 -4.97
C TYR A 8 -19.12 -2.32 -4.92
N PRO A 9 -19.64 -3.52 -4.74
CA PRO A 9 -21.10 -3.69 -4.77
C PRO A 9 -21.78 -3.01 -3.59
N LYS A 10 -23.00 -2.56 -3.83
CA LYS A 10 -23.79 -1.87 -2.81
C LYS A 10 -24.00 -2.73 -1.56
N ASN A 11 -24.15 -4.04 -1.74
CA ASN A 11 -24.31 -4.96 -0.60
C ASN A 11 -23.11 -4.94 0.35
N ALA A 12 -21.96 -4.52 -0.11
CA ALA A 12 -20.75 -4.48 0.72
C ALA A 12 -20.61 -3.16 1.48
N GLU A 13 -21.48 -2.19 1.20
CA GLU A 13 -21.41 -0.88 1.83
C GLU A 13 -21.57 -1.00 3.34
N PHE A 14 -20.67 -0.38 4.09
CA PHE A 14 -20.73 -0.37 5.55
C PHE A 14 -20.91 1.05 6.08
N GLY A 15 -20.10 1.99 5.60
CA GLY A 15 -20.32 3.41 5.79
C GLY A 15 -20.22 3.93 7.22
N ARG A 16 -19.35 3.32 8.04
CA ARG A 16 -19.23 3.73 9.44
C ARG A 16 -17.96 4.52 9.68
N ILE A 17 -18.06 5.54 10.52
CA ILE A 17 -16.89 6.30 10.93
C ILE A 17 -16.17 5.56 12.04
N VAL A 18 -14.84 5.42 11.90
CA VAL A 18 -13.98 4.84 12.93
C VAL A 18 -13.30 6.00 13.65
N ALA A 19 -13.56 6.13 14.94
CA ALA A 19 -12.97 7.21 15.72
C ALA A 19 -11.46 7.03 15.82
N LYS A 20 -10.72 8.12 15.64
CA LYS A 20 -9.25 8.08 15.80
C LYS A 20 -8.87 7.57 17.18
N SER A 21 -9.65 7.93 18.21
CA SER A 21 -9.39 7.48 19.57
C SER A 21 -9.40 5.96 19.69
N LYS A 22 -10.26 5.26 18.91
CA LYS A 22 -10.28 3.81 18.94
C LYS A 22 -8.99 3.21 18.37
N ILE A 23 -8.48 3.82 17.30
CA ILE A 23 -7.21 3.40 16.73
C ILE A 23 -6.09 3.61 17.77
N PHE A 24 -6.07 4.78 18.41
CA PHE A 24 -5.04 5.12 19.40
C PHE A 24 -5.06 4.19 20.60
N GLU A 25 -6.24 3.77 21.04
CA GLU A 25 -6.36 2.84 22.16
C GLU A 25 -5.67 1.51 21.85
N ARG A 26 -5.74 1.05 20.61
CA ARG A 26 -5.20 -0.24 20.25
C ARG A 26 -3.69 -0.20 19.96
N VAL A 27 -3.21 0.86 19.31
CA VAL A 27 -1.82 0.90 18.84
C VAL A 27 -0.96 1.82 19.70
N LYS A 28 -1.55 2.82 20.34
CA LYS A 28 -0.86 3.77 21.21
C LYS A 28 0.27 4.49 20.48
N PRO A 29 -0.03 5.21 19.38
CA PRO A 29 1.00 5.91 18.62
C PRO A 29 1.59 7.05 19.44
N ASN A 30 2.83 7.42 19.13
CA ASN A 30 3.47 8.56 19.80
C ASN A 30 2.80 9.86 19.38
N ARG A 31 3.14 10.92 20.09
CA ARG A 31 2.54 12.23 19.82
C ARG A 31 2.80 12.74 18.40
N UNK A 32 3.75 12.47 17.89
CA UNK A 32 4.02 12.88 16.63
C UNK A 32 3.08 12.37 15.65
N LEU A 33 2.92 11.10 15.77
CA LEU A 33 1.97 10.47 14.87
C LEU A 33 0.53 10.92 15.17
N GLN A 34 0.17 11.08 16.42
CA GLN A 34 -1.15 11.61 16.74
C GLN A 34 -1.38 12.98 16.10
N UNK A 35 -0.48 13.59 16.05
CA UNK A 35 -0.55 14.81 15.51
C UNK A 35 -0.75 14.78 14.11
N ALA A 36 -0.04 13.92 13.45
CA ALA A 36 -0.24 13.76 12.02
C ALA A 36 -1.67 13.39 11.69
N PHE A 37 -2.28 12.49 12.44
CA PHE A 37 -3.69 12.16 12.25
C PHE A 37 -4.56 13.42 12.30
N ALA A 38 -4.34 14.25 13.30
CA ALA A 38 -5.17 15.44 13.48
C ALA A 38 -5.00 16.44 12.35
N SER A 39 -3.77 16.63 11.88
CA SER A 39 -3.49 17.67 10.89
C SER A 39 -3.75 17.21 9.45
N GLN A 40 -3.75 15.90 9.20
CA GLN A 40 -3.80 15.41 7.82
C GLN A 40 -5.10 14.71 7.45
N VAL A 41 -5.79 14.08 8.40
CA VAL A 41 -6.96 13.25 8.12
C VAL A 41 -8.21 13.88 8.73
N LYS A 42 -9.23 14.13 7.89
CA LYS A 42 -10.50 14.65 8.39
C LYS A 42 -11.23 13.60 9.23
N LYS A 43 -11.34 12.40 8.69
CA LYS A 43 -12.02 11.29 9.36
C LYS A 43 -11.59 9.99 8.72
N ILE A 44 -11.90 8.88 9.40
CA ILE A 44 -11.63 7.53 8.91
C ILE A 44 -13.00 6.90 8.68
N VAL A 45 -13.29 6.52 7.43
CA VAL A 45 -14.59 5.91 7.08
C VAL A 45 -14.35 4.49 6.65
N TRP A 46 -15.00 3.55 7.30
CA TRP A 46 -15.02 2.14 6.91
C TRP A 46 -16.11 2.03 5.85
N ARG A 47 -15.71 2.16 4.57
CA ARG A 47 -16.69 2.30 3.47
C ARG A 47 -17.30 0.97 3.08
N TYR A 48 -16.49 -0.08 2.91
CA TYR A 48 -16.97 -1.38 2.44
C TYR A 48 -16.35 -2.49 3.27
N LYS A 49 -17.12 -3.55 3.43
CA LYS A 49 -16.68 -4.79 4.07
C LYS A 49 -16.87 -5.89 3.05
N LEU A 50 -15.78 -6.47 2.56
CA LEU A 50 -15.83 -7.52 1.56
C LEU A 50 -15.69 -8.87 2.27
N SER A 51 -16.74 -9.68 2.19
CA SER A 51 -16.80 -10.96 2.90
C SER A 51 -17.67 -11.90 2.09
N PRO A 52 -17.73 -13.19 2.46
CA PRO A 52 -18.64 -14.10 1.75
C PRO A 52 -20.08 -13.61 1.74
N LYS A 53 -20.53 -13.01 2.82
CA LYS A 53 -21.92 -12.54 2.91
C LYS A 53 -22.19 -11.32 2.02
N THR A 54 -21.18 -10.49 1.77
CA THR A 54 -21.42 -9.23 1.07
C THR A 54 -21.15 -9.31 -0.42
N ILE A 55 -20.21 -10.14 -0.85
CA ILE A 55 -19.85 -10.21 -2.27
C ILE A 55 -19.91 -11.62 -2.83
N ASN A 56 -20.42 -12.57 -2.04
CA ASN A 56 -20.61 -13.96 -2.48
C ASN A 56 -19.30 -14.56 -3.00
N LEU A 57 -18.24 -14.38 -2.23
CA LEU A 57 -16.92 -14.89 -2.58
C LEU A 57 -16.36 -15.60 -1.36
N ALA A 58 -15.90 -16.83 -1.55
CA ALA A 58 -15.52 -17.70 -0.43
C ALA A 58 -14.32 -17.15 0.34
N GLU A 59 -14.36 -17.32 1.65
CA GLU A 59 -13.18 -17.04 2.48
C GLU A 59 -12.17 -18.18 2.35
N THR A 60 -10.95 -17.92 2.82
CA THR A 60 -9.92 -18.95 2.93
C THR A 60 -9.48 -19.03 4.38
N ASP A 61 -8.63 -20.01 4.70
CA ASP A 61 -8.11 -20.12 6.06
C ASP A 61 -7.36 -18.86 6.47
N LYS A 62 -6.70 -18.21 5.51
CA LYS A 62 -5.87 -17.04 5.80
C LYS A 62 -6.62 -15.72 5.71
N LEU A 63 -7.77 -15.69 5.01
CA LEU A 63 -8.44 -14.42 4.74
C LEU A 63 -9.95 -14.58 4.80
N LYS A 64 -10.57 -13.90 5.77
CA LYS A 64 -12.01 -13.96 5.99
C LYS A 64 -12.73 -12.71 5.48
N GLU A 65 -12.00 -11.60 5.31
CA GLU A 65 -12.61 -10.30 5.08
C GLU A 65 -11.55 -9.35 4.53
N ILE A 66 -11.97 -8.42 3.67
CA ILE A 66 -11.14 -7.31 3.20
C ILE A 66 -11.92 -6.03 3.46
N GLU A 67 -11.24 -5.02 4.00
CA GLU A 67 -11.89 -3.75 4.32
C GLU A 67 -11.46 -2.66 3.35
N ILE A 68 -12.41 -1.82 2.96
CA ILE A 68 -12.10 -0.63 2.17
C ILE A 68 -12.34 0.57 3.07
N PHE A 69 -11.28 1.29 3.37
CA PHE A 69 -11.33 2.49 4.21
C PHE A 69 -11.12 3.72 3.37
N GLU A 70 -11.90 4.73 3.61
CA GLU A 70 -11.74 6.02 2.95
C GLU A 70 -11.27 7.05 3.97
N LEU A 71 -10.19 7.75 3.64
CA LEU A 71 -9.65 8.81 4.47
C LEU A 71 -9.67 10.12 3.69
N PRO A 72 -10.70 10.95 3.88
CA PRO A 72 -10.66 12.30 3.32
C PRO A 72 -9.55 13.10 4.01
N LEU A 73 -8.64 13.64 3.22
CA LEU A 73 -7.52 14.41 3.74
C LEU A 73 -7.90 15.87 3.88
N LYS A 74 -7.26 16.56 4.81
CA LYS A 74 -7.54 17.97 5.04
C LYS A 74 -7.07 18.80 3.85
N THR A 75 -7.84 19.82 3.52
CA THR A 75 -7.58 20.63 2.34
C THR A 75 -6.27 21.39 2.41
N SER A 76 -5.82 21.71 3.62
CA SER A 76 -4.55 22.40 3.82
C SER A 76 -3.33 21.53 3.52
N LEU A 77 -3.53 20.22 3.46
CA LEU A 77 -2.41 19.27 3.25
C LEU A 77 -1.94 19.32 1.80
N LYS A 78 -0.64 19.45 1.61
CA LYS A 78 -0.04 19.25 0.29
C LYS A 78 0.03 17.75 0.02
N LYS A 79 -0.32 17.37 -1.20
CA LYS A 79 -0.46 15.94 -1.55
C LYS A 79 0.79 15.12 -1.23
N GLU A 80 1.95 15.74 -1.41
CA GLU A 80 3.25 15.08 -1.25
C GLU A 80 3.62 14.87 0.20
N GLN A 81 2.86 15.43 1.14
CA GLN A 81 3.23 15.45 2.55
C GLN A 81 2.44 14.45 3.38
N PHE A 82 1.61 13.61 2.76
CA PHE A 82 0.85 12.64 3.53
C PHE A 82 1.79 11.60 4.15
N ASP A 83 1.60 11.37 5.45
CA ASP A 83 2.46 10.47 6.21
C ASP A 83 1.84 9.07 6.22
N THR A 84 2.44 8.14 5.48
CA THR A 84 1.93 6.77 5.40
C THR A 84 2.01 6.01 6.73
N LYS A 85 2.73 6.53 7.72
CA LYS A 85 2.70 5.95 9.05
C LYS A 85 1.30 5.97 9.65
N ILE A 86 0.45 6.91 9.20
CA ILE A 86 -0.95 6.94 9.59
C ILE A 86 -1.64 5.65 9.16
N LEU A 87 -1.41 5.23 7.91
CA LEU A 87 -2.02 4.00 7.38
C LEU A 87 -1.49 2.78 8.12
N HIS A 88 -0.20 2.76 8.41
CA HIS A 88 0.40 1.65 9.13
C HIS A 88 -0.22 1.50 10.53
N CYS A 89 -0.46 2.63 11.19
CA CYS A 89 -1.11 2.64 12.50
C CYS A 89 -2.51 2.03 12.41
N ILE A 90 -3.28 2.44 11.39
CA ILE A 90 -4.63 1.90 11.21
C ILE A 90 -4.57 0.40 10.89
N ASP A 91 -3.64 0.00 10.02
CA ASP A 91 -3.48 -1.43 9.69
C ASP A 91 -3.17 -2.26 10.92
N LYS A 92 -2.35 -1.74 11.82
CA LYS A 92 -2.03 -2.48 13.05
C LYS A 92 -3.21 -2.56 14.00
N ALA A 93 -4.11 -1.58 13.96
CA ALA A 93 -5.26 -1.54 14.85
C ALA A 93 -6.41 -2.44 14.40
N ILE A 94 -6.53 -2.69 13.11
CA ILE A 94 -7.67 -3.41 12.52
C ILE A 94 -7.19 -4.78 12.07
N GLY A 95 -7.90 -5.84 12.48
CA GLY A 95 -7.57 -7.19 12.01
C GLY A 95 -8.20 -7.44 10.66
N HIS A 96 -7.64 -7.76 9.67
CA HIS A 96 -8.02 -7.98 8.26
C HIS A 96 -7.32 -6.96 7.37
N PRO A 97 -7.00 -7.37 6.17
CA PRO A 97 -6.37 -6.44 5.22
C PRO A 97 -7.26 -5.26 4.89
N ILE A 98 -6.62 -4.11 4.68
CA ILE A 98 -7.31 -2.87 4.33
C ILE A 98 -6.76 -2.34 3.01
N VAL A 99 -7.68 -1.89 2.15
CA VAL A 99 -7.32 -1.09 0.99
C VAL A 99 -7.80 0.33 1.29
N PHE A 100 -6.88 1.28 1.28
CA PHE A 100 -7.18 2.66 1.63
C PHE A 100 -7.49 3.47 0.37
N HIS A 101 -8.55 4.27 0.46
CA HIS A 101 -8.86 5.29 -0.54
C HIS A 101 -8.61 6.64 0.12
N LEU A 102 -7.57 7.33 -0.29
CA LEU A 102 -7.32 8.69 0.17
C LEU A 102 -8.01 9.64 -0.79
N THR A 103 -8.78 10.59 -0.25
CA THR A 103 -9.42 11.59 -1.09
C THR A 103 -8.95 12.98 -0.70
N HIS A 104 -8.78 13.84 -1.69
CA HIS A 104 -8.32 15.20 -1.48
C HIS A 104 -8.79 16.04 -2.66
N ALA A 105 -9.59 17.05 -2.38
CA ALA A 105 -10.27 17.83 -3.42
C ALA A 105 -11.07 16.88 -4.31
N ASP A 106 -10.88 16.91 -5.61
CA ASP A 106 -11.61 16.04 -6.54
C ASP A 106 -10.76 14.84 -6.98
N ARG A 107 -9.81 14.42 -6.14
CA ARG A 107 -8.87 13.35 -6.48
C ARG A 107 -8.96 12.21 -5.48
N ILE A 108 -8.63 11.01 -5.96
CA ILE A 108 -8.60 9.81 -5.15
C ILE A 108 -7.30 9.03 -5.44
N LYS A 109 -6.76 8.42 -4.41
CA LYS A 109 -5.58 7.57 -4.52
C LYS A 109 -5.86 6.27 -3.78
N VAL A 110 -5.53 5.14 -4.39
CA VAL A 110 -5.67 3.84 -3.74
C VAL A 110 -4.31 3.42 -3.20
N VAL A 111 -4.28 3.02 -1.93
CA VAL A 111 -3.02 2.69 -1.23
C VAL A 111 -3.23 1.44 -0.39
N ALA A 112 -2.28 0.52 -0.42
CA ALA A 112 -2.34 -0.66 0.45
C ALA A 112 -0.95 -1.24 0.67
N THR A 113 -0.80 -1.95 1.78
CA THR A 113 0.39 -2.75 2.04
C THR A 113 -0.02 -4.22 2.13
N TYR A 114 0.98 -5.10 2.07
CA TYR A 114 0.73 -6.53 2.23
C TYR A 114 0.53 -6.83 3.71
N LYS A 115 -0.58 -7.48 4.01
CA LYS A 115 -0.97 -7.80 5.38
C LYS A 115 -1.45 -9.25 5.39
N ARG A 116 -0.93 -10.04 6.31
CA ARG A 116 -1.20 -11.47 6.33
C ARG A 116 -1.18 -11.99 7.76
N PRO A 117 -1.84 -13.13 8.02
CA PRO A 117 -1.76 -13.72 9.36
C PRO A 117 -0.33 -14.16 9.67
N SER A 118 0.06 -14.04 10.92
CA SER A 118 1.35 -14.52 11.37
C SER A 118 1.40 -16.05 11.32
N GLU A 119 2.52 -16.60 10.87
CA GLU A 119 2.70 -18.05 10.87
C GLU A 119 2.82 -18.60 12.30
N ALA A 120 3.37 -17.77 13.19
CA ALA A 120 3.54 -18.19 14.59
C ALA A 120 2.24 -18.14 15.39
N ASP A 121 1.33 -17.22 15.04
CA ASP A 121 0.09 -17.04 15.79
C ASP A 121 -0.99 -16.52 14.82
N ALA A 122 -1.92 -17.41 14.47
CA ALA A 122 -2.95 -17.10 13.47
C ALA A 122 -3.87 -15.95 13.88
N ASN A 123 -3.89 -15.59 15.17
CA ASN A 123 -4.70 -14.47 15.64
C ASN A 123 -4.01 -13.12 15.49
N LYS A 124 -2.75 -13.11 15.05
CA LYS A 124 -1.98 -11.88 14.86
C LYS A 124 -1.73 -11.65 13.38
N TRP A 125 -1.57 -10.39 13.03
CA TRP A 125 -1.33 -9.98 11.63
C TRP A 125 0.07 -9.42 11.48
N VAL A 126 0.71 -9.77 10.36
CA VAL A 126 1.97 -9.16 9.95
C VAL A 126 1.64 -8.07 8.94
N VAL A 127 2.06 -6.86 9.24
CA VAL A 127 1.79 -5.70 8.38
C VAL A 127 3.13 -5.22 7.82
N ASP A 128 3.29 -5.31 6.50
CA ASP A 128 4.53 -4.85 5.87
C ASP A 128 4.63 -3.32 5.97
N ASN A 129 5.86 -2.83 5.89
CA ASN A 129 6.11 -1.39 5.98
C ASN A 129 5.98 -0.68 4.63
N GLU A 130 6.05 -1.42 3.54
CA GLU A 130 6.03 -0.84 2.21
C GLU A 130 4.60 -0.70 1.71
N TYR A 131 4.20 0.53 1.38
CA TYR A 131 2.87 0.80 0.83
C TYR A 131 2.98 1.05 -0.66
N PHE A 132 2.06 0.46 -1.42
CA PHE A 132 1.97 0.63 -2.87
C PHE A 132 0.74 1.47 -3.17
N GLU A 133 0.83 2.32 -4.18
CA GLU A 133 -0.23 3.29 -4.41
C GLU A 133 -0.39 3.62 -5.89
N THR A 134 -1.59 4.06 -6.24
CA THR A 134 -1.83 4.62 -7.56
C THR A 134 -1.35 6.08 -7.59
N ASP A 135 -1.35 6.67 -8.77
CA ASP A 135 -1.30 8.12 -8.86
C ASP A 135 -2.60 8.71 -8.30
N TRP A 136 -2.60 10.02 -8.10
CA TRP A 136 -3.84 10.73 -7.80
C TRP A 136 -4.71 10.76 -9.05
N LEU A 137 -5.88 10.16 -8.97
CA LEU A 137 -6.82 10.02 -10.08
C LEU A 137 -8.00 10.95 -9.86
N PRO A 138 -8.66 11.41 -10.94
CA PRO A 138 -9.92 12.13 -10.71
C PRO A 138 -10.91 11.23 -9.97
N GLU A 139 -11.61 11.81 -9.00
CA GLU A 139 -12.55 11.02 -8.22
C GLU A 139 -13.68 10.45 -9.09
N LYS A 140 -14.00 11.13 -10.18
CA LYS A 140 -15.04 10.69 -11.11
C LYS A 140 -14.54 9.67 -12.13
N SER A 141 -13.31 9.19 -12.01
CA SER A 141 -12.78 8.16 -12.91
C SER A 141 -13.71 6.94 -12.93
N VAL A 142 -13.81 6.33 -14.08
CA VAL A 142 -14.63 5.12 -14.22
C VAL A 142 -14.02 4.00 -13.35
N ARG A 143 -14.90 3.37 -12.58
CA ARG A 143 -14.50 2.23 -11.75
C ARG A 143 -14.57 0.96 -12.58
N GLN A 144 -13.59 0.09 -12.43
CA GLN A 144 -13.63 -1.21 -13.10
C GLN A 144 -14.35 -2.22 -12.21
N ASN A 145 -14.91 -3.24 -12.83
CA ASN A 145 -15.57 -4.32 -12.10
C ASN A 145 -14.54 -5.09 -11.29
N LEU A 146 -15.00 -5.67 -10.18
CA LEU A 146 -14.14 -6.55 -9.41
C LEU A 146 -13.67 -7.72 -10.29
N PRO A 147 -12.44 -8.15 -10.15
CA PRO A 147 -11.94 -9.27 -10.95
C PRO A 147 -12.67 -10.57 -10.64
N VAL A 148 -12.76 -11.46 -11.61
CA VAL A 148 -13.34 -12.79 -11.42
C VAL A 148 -12.26 -13.68 -10.81
N VAL A 149 -12.47 -14.08 -9.55
CA VAL A 149 -11.49 -14.86 -8.80
C VAL A 149 -12.23 -15.95 -8.03
N LEU A 150 -11.48 -16.91 -7.48
CA LEU A 150 -12.06 -18.07 -6.80
C LEU A 150 -12.46 -17.77 -5.36
N ASN A 151 -11.78 -16.84 -4.69
CA ASN A 151 -11.99 -16.61 -3.27
C ASN A 151 -11.42 -15.25 -2.86
N LEU A 152 -11.59 -14.89 -1.58
CA LEU A 152 -11.13 -13.62 -1.07
C LEU A 152 -9.61 -13.46 -1.14
N SER A 153 -8.86 -14.53 -0.93
CA SER A 153 -7.40 -14.45 -1.08
C SER A 153 -7.01 -14.07 -2.50
N GLY A 154 -7.68 -14.66 -3.50
CA GLY A 154 -7.45 -14.32 -4.89
C GLY A 154 -7.80 -12.87 -5.20
N LEU A 155 -8.88 -12.37 -4.60
CA LEU A 155 -9.25 -10.96 -4.79
C LEU A 155 -8.19 -10.03 -4.20
N TYR A 156 -7.79 -10.30 -2.98
CA TYR A 156 -6.77 -9.48 -2.30
C TYR A 156 -5.46 -9.49 -3.08
N GLU A 157 -5.05 -10.69 -3.52
CA GLU A 157 -3.83 -10.82 -4.30
C GLU A 157 -3.89 -10.01 -5.60
N THR A 158 -5.04 -10.06 -6.30
CA THR A 158 -5.21 -9.30 -7.52
C THR A 158 -5.13 -7.79 -7.26
N ILE A 159 -5.77 -7.33 -6.19
CA ILE A 159 -5.73 -5.91 -5.85
C ILE A 159 -4.29 -5.46 -5.58
N LEU A 160 -3.55 -6.24 -4.77
CA LEU A 160 -2.17 -5.88 -4.47
C LEU A 160 -1.29 -5.88 -5.71
N ARG A 161 -1.44 -6.89 -6.58
CA ARG A 161 -0.61 -6.93 -7.79
C ARG A 161 -0.88 -5.74 -8.70
N GLU A 162 -2.11 -5.24 -8.72
CA GLU A 162 -2.43 -4.04 -9.50
C GLU A 162 -1.75 -2.80 -8.94
N LEU A 163 -1.46 -2.79 -7.64
CA LEU A 163 -0.81 -1.65 -7.00
C LEU A 163 0.72 -1.73 -7.06
N ILE A 164 1.29 -2.92 -7.09
CA ILE A 164 2.74 -3.08 -7.10
C ILE A 164 3.29 -2.61 -8.46
N PRO A 165 4.21 -1.63 -8.46
CA PRO A 165 4.73 -1.11 -9.74
C PRO A 165 5.84 -2.00 -10.31
N LEU A 166 5.51 -3.25 -10.53
CA LEU A 166 6.43 -4.26 -11.04
C LEU A 166 5.56 -5.40 -11.57
N ASP A 167 5.73 -5.76 -12.83
CA ASP A 167 4.95 -6.85 -13.40
C ASP A 167 5.30 -8.16 -12.74
N SER A 168 4.28 -8.99 -12.48
CA SER A 168 4.52 -10.31 -11.92
C SER A 168 5.12 -11.24 -12.99
N ARG A 169 5.90 -12.19 -12.54
CA ARG A 169 6.45 -13.24 -13.41
C ARG A 169 5.48 -14.42 -13.46
N LYS A 170 5.63 -15.23 -14.50
CA LYS A 170 4.79 -16.41 -14.64
C LYS A 170 4.95 -17.29 -13.39
N ASP A 171 3.83 -17.71 -12.82
CA ASP A 171 3.78 -18.62 -11.66
C ASP A 171 4.44 -18.06 -10.41
N GLU A 172 4.66 -16.75 -10.36
CA GLU A 172 5.27 -16.11 -9.19
C GLU A 172 4.23 -15.95 -8.08
N SER A 173 4.56 -16.42 -6.87
CA SER A 173 3.68 -16.22 -5.72
C SER A 173 3.64 -14.74 -5.35
N LEU A 174 2.60 -14.35 -4.61
CA LEU A 174 2.50 -12.96 -4.14
C LEU A 174 3.68 -12.63 -3.22
N ASP A 175 4.04 -13.55 -2.33
CA ASP A 175 5.19 -13.34 -1.43
C ASP A 175 6.47 -13.08 -2.23
N ALA A 176 6.70 -13.88 -3.28
CA ALA A 176 7.90 -13.71 -4.11
C ALA A 176 7.86 -12.39 -4.89
N HIS A 177 6.69 -12.02 -5.40
CA HIS A 177 6.51 -10.77 -6.14
C HIS A 177 6.83 -9.57 -5.24
N ILE A 178 6.30 -9.58 -4.03
CA ILE A 178 6.52 -8.50 -3.07
C ILE A 178 7.99 -8.45 -2.64
N GLU A 179 8.60 -9.61 -2.39
CA GLU A 179 10.02 -9.65 -2.05
C GLU A 179 10.87 -9.09 -3.17
N ARG A 180 10.55 -9.45 -4.42
CA ARG A 180 11.28 -8.95 -5.58
C ARG A 180 11.12 -7.43 -5.71
N MET A 181 9.91 -6.90 -5.47
CA MET A 181 9.71 -5.45 -5.46
C MET A 181 10.53 -4.80 -4.36
N GLY A 182 10.60 -5.42 -3.18
CA GLY A 182 11.43 -4.92 -2.09
C GLY A 182 12.89 -4.84 -2.47
N GLN A 183 13.40 -5.84 -3.21
CA GLN A 183 14.77 -5.82 -3.69
C GLN A 183 15.00 -4.68 -4.68
N VAL A 184 14.03 -4.43 -5.57
CA VAL A 184 14.12 -3.31 -6.52
C VAL A 184 14.22 -2.00 -5.75
N LEU A 185 13.35 -1.82 -4.75
CA LEU A 185 13.34 -0.58 -3.98
C LEU A 185 14.65 -0.39 -3.20
N ALA A 186 15.18 -1.48 -2.64
CA ALA A 186 16.44 -1.41 -1.90
C ALA A 186 17.59 -1.02 -2.83
N LYS A 187 17.63 -1.59 -4.04
CA LYS A 187 18.67 -1.25 -5.00
C LYS A 187 18.53 0.20 -5.50
N ARG A 188 17.30 0.67 -5.67
CA ARG A 188 17.08 2.07 -6.06
C ARG A 188 17.55 3.03 -4.96
N ARG A 189 17.34 2.68 -3.70
CA ARG A 189 17.84 3.50 -2.59
C ARG A 189 19.38 3.52 -2.59
N GLU A 190 20.00 2.36 -2.80
CA GLU A 190 21.47 2.28 -2.93
C GLU A 190 21.98 3.17 -4.06
N TYR A 191 21.30 3.08 -5.21
CA TYR A 191 21.66 3.88 -6.39
C TYR A 191 21.61 5.38 -6.06
N GLY A 192 20.52 5.82 -5.41
CA GLY A 192 20.36 7.22 -5.04
C GLY A 192 21.43 7.72 -4.09
N LYS A 193 21.79 6.89 -3.10
CA LYS A 193 22.83 7.26 -2.15
C LYS A 193 24.20 7.38 -2.85
N LEU A 194 24.51 6.43 -3.71
CA LEU A 194 25.78 6.45 -4.43
C LEU A 194 25.84 7.64 -5.39
N GLU A 195 24.72 7.92 -6.06
CA GLU A 195 24.62 9.07 -6.96
C GLU A 195 24.89 10.39 -6.22
N THR A 196 24.33 10.53 -5.02
CA THR A 196 24.55 11.71 -4.18
C THR A 196 26.01 11.82 -3.77
N ARG A 197 26.62 10.71 -3.35
CA ARG A 197 28.03 10.71 -2.99
C ARG A 197 28.91 11.07 -4.16
N MET A 198 28.58 10.53 -5.36
CA MET A 198 29.36 10.84 -6.57
C MET A 198 29.31 12.33 -6.92
N SER A 199 28.15 12.95 -6.72
CA SER A 199 28.00 14.37 -7.03
C SER A 199 28.87 15.25 -6.14
N LYS A 200 29.23 14.77 -4.97
CA LYS A 200 30.07 15.51 -4.02
C LYS A 200 31.55 15.14 -4.11
N GLU A 201 31.88 14.08 -4.86
CA GLU A 201 33.26 13.59 -4.93
C GLU A 201 34.09 14.48 -5.84
N LYS A 202 35.30 14.81 -5.39
CA LYS A 202 36.21 15.66 -6.14
C LYS A 202 37.31 14.90 -6.87
N GLN A 203 37.62 13.68 -6.39
CA GLN A 203 38.68 12.88 -6.99
C GLN A 203 38.18 12.12 -8.19
N TYR A 204 38.82 12.30 -9.32
CA TYR A 204 38.39 11.71 -10.59
C TYR A 204 38.31 10.18 -10.51
N ASN A 205 39.37 9.56 -9.96
CA ASN A 205 39.41 8.08 -9.90
C ASN A 205 38.24 7.53 -9.07
N ARG A 206 37.88 8.19 -7.97
CA ARG A 206 36.76 7.78 -7.16
C ARG A 206 35.44 7.94 -7.89
N LYS A 207 35.31 9.01 -8.69
CA LYS A 207 34.10 9.19 -9.51
C LYS A 207 33.95 8.06 -10.52
N VAL A 208 35.07 7.62 -11.11
CA VAL A 208 35.04 6.51 -12.08
C VAL A 208 34.57 5.24 -11.40
N GLU A 209 35.07 4.94 -10.20
CA GLU A 209 34.66 3.77 -9.43
C GLU A 209 33.17 3.84 -9.07
N MET A 210 32.72 5.01 -8.63
CA MET A 210 31.33 5.20 -8.27
C MET A 210 30.41 5.04 -9.47
N ASN A 211 30.84 5.57 -10.63
CA ASN A 211 30.05 5.41 -11.86
C ASN A 211 29.92 3.94 -12.25
N ALA A 212 30.98 3.15 -12.08
CA ALA A 212 30.94 1.71 -12.33
C ALA A 212 29.95 1.04 -11.37
N GLY A 213 29.94 1.48 -10.11
CA GLY A 213 29.00 0.98 -9.12
C GLY A 213 27.56 1.29 -9.49
N LEU A 214 27.31 2.50 -10.01
CA LEU A 214 25.98 2.88 -10.47
C LEU A 214 25.52 1.99 -11.62
N ARG A 215 26.40 1.72 -12.56
CA ARG A 215 26.06 0.84 -13.69
C ARG A 215 25.74 -0.58 -13.23
N LYS A 216 26.51 -1.09 -12.27
CA LYS A 216 26.25 -2.42 -11.71
C LYS A 216 24.88 -2.47 -11.05
N LEU A 217 24.56 -1.44 -10.25
CA LEU A 217 23.25 -1.37 -9.60
C LEU A 217 22.12 -1.31 -10.64
N GLN A 218 22.32 -0.52 -11.69
CA GLN A 218 21.30 -0.40 -12.74
C GLN A 218 21.07 -1.75 -13.43
N THR A 219 22.13 -2.51 -13.67
CA THR A 219 22.02 -3.84 -14.28
C THR A 219 21.26 -4.79 -13.36
N GLU A 220 21.54 -4.73 -12.05
CA GLU A 220 20.85 -5.55 -11.08
C GLU A 220 19.36 -5.20 -11.02
N ILE A 221 19.05 -3.91 -11.06
CA ILE A 221 17.65 -3.46 -11.06
C ILE A 221 16.93 -3.99 -12.30
N GLU A 222 17.55 -3.88 -13.48
CA GLU A 222 16.92 -4.34 -14.72
C GLU A 222 16.70 -5.86 -14.69
N ARG A 223 17.62 -6.59 -14.12
CA ARG A 223 17.46 -8.06 -13.97
C ARG A 223 16.28 -8.39 -13.06
N LEU A 224 16.14 -7.66 -11.97
CA LEU A 224 15.02 -7.88 -11.04
C LEU A 224 13.68 -7.54 -11.68
N LYS A 225 13.67 -6.55 -12.59
CA LYS A 225 12.43 -6.13 -13.25
C LYS A 225 12.02 -7.03 -14.40
N ALA A 226 12.96 -7.79 -14.96
CA ALA A 226 12.70 -8.64 -16.13
C ALA A 226 11.75 -9.80 -15.80
#